data_06caeff27b82dd475e00eb5b23150db4
#
_entry.id   06caeff27b82dd475e00eb5b23150db4
#
_cell.length_a   1.000
_cell.length_b   1.000
_cell.length_c   1.000
_cell.angle_alpha   90.00
_cell.angle_beta   90.00
_cell.angle_gamma   90.00
#
_symmetry.space_group_name_H-M   'P 1'
#
loop_
_entity.id
_entity.type
_entity.pdbx_description
1 polymer ?
#
loop_
_entity_poly.entity_id
_entity_poly.type
_entity_poly.pdbx_seq_one_letter_code
_entity_poly.pdbx_strand_id
1 'polypeptide(L)'
;MKTKIFICDDGKELIIKHRKSAVIFEMNRNQINNKYKVTYNFELKDFVELYNYIKMIANEAWTNLSPKEADSLGSDYYEYYDKELDTNGYLRIGKNTIYIDRPTLDGHKLYQFNKKKMESFIYDFEKLTKS
;
A
#
# COMPACT_ATOMS: atom_id res chain seq x y z
N MET A 1 -11.56 -1.43 -13.45
CA MET A 1 -10.57 -1.45 -12.37
C MET A 1 -9.80 -2.76 -12.43
N LYS A 2 -8.46 -2.69 -12.42
CA LYS A 2 -7.61 -3.88 -12.43
C LYS A 2 -7.25 -4.30 -11.01
N THR A 3 -7.12 -5.61 -10.80
CA THR A 3 -6.90 -6.17 -9.47
C THR A 3 -5.82 -7.25 -9.52
N LYS A 4 -4.95 -7.28 -8.52
CA LYS A 4 -3.98 -8.35 -8.31
C LYS A 4 -3.88 -8.70 -6.84
N ILE A 5 -3.67 -9.99 -6.54
CA ILE A 5 -3.56 -10.51 -5.18
C ILE A 5 -2.13 -10.95 -4.92
N PHE A 6 -1.56 -10.51 -3.80
CA PHE A 6 -0.28 -10.99 -3.29
C PHE A 6 -0.50 -11.73 -1.98
N ILE A 7 0.10 -12.89 -1.85
CA ILE A 7 -0.05 -13.72 -0.65
C ILE A 7 1.21 -13.56 0.18
N CYS A 8 1.06 -13.16 1.44
CA CYS A 8 2.19 -13.04 2.35
C CYS A 8 2.53 -14.40 2.99
N ASP A 9 3.60 -14.45 3.77
CA ASP A 9 4.17 -15.71 4.25
C ASP A 9 3.27 -16.48 5.22
N ASP A 10 2.32 -15.82 5.88
CA ASP A 10 1.34 -16.49 6.76
C ASP A 10 -0.01 -16.77 6.06
N GLY A 11 -0.09 -16.54 4.75
CA GLY A 11 -1.31 -16.82 3.98
C GLY A 11 -2.29 -15.66 3.86
N LYS A 12 -2.05 -14.54 4.55
CA LYS A 12 -2.89 -13.36 4.36
C LYS A 12 -2.73 -12.80 2.95
N GLU A 13 -3.81 -12.29 2.38
CA GLU A 13 -3.82 -11.76 1.03
C GLU A 13 -3.88 -10.24 1.05
N LEU A 14 -2.96 -9.62 0.34
CA LEU A 14 -2.99 -8.19 0.05
C LEU A 14 -3.55 -8.01 -1.35
N ILE A 15 -4.69 -7.37 -1.47
CA ILE A 15 -5.34 -7.14 -2.75
C ILE A 15 -5.03 -5.71 -3.19
N ILE A 16 -4.49 -5.57 -4.39
CA ILE A 16 -4.14 -4.28 -4.94
C ILE A 16 -5.04 -3.99 -6.12
N LYS A 17 -5.78 -2.89 -6.03
CA LYS A 17 -6.65 -2.41 -7.11
C LYS A 17 -6.13 -1.09 -7.62
N HIS A 18 -6.25 -0.87 -8.94
CA HIS A 18 -5.89 0.43 -9.47
C HIS A 18 -6.82 0.85 -10.59
N ARG A 19 -6.95 2.14 -10.72
CA ARG A 19 -7.66 2.83 -11.79
C ARG A 19 -6.98 4.17 -11.99
N LYS A 20 -7.47 4.97 -12.94
CA LYS A 20 -6.93 6.31 -13.15
C LYS A 20 -6.94 7.09 -11.83
N SER A 21 -5.78 7.61 -11.47
CA SER A 21 -5.57 8.46 -10.30
C SER A 21 -5.83 7.79 -8.95
N ALA A 22 -5.76 6.46 -8.88
CA ALA A 22 -5.91 5.77 -7.60
C ALA A 22 -5.21 4.41 -7.58
N VAL A 23 -4.58 4.09 -6.45
CA VAL A 23 -4.13 2.74 -6.10
C VAL A 23 -4.67 2.46 -4.70
N ILE A 24 -5.35 1.34 -4.54
CA ILE A 24 -6.07 0.99 -3.32
C ILE A 24 -5.60 -0.38 -2.83
N PHE A 25 -5.23 -0.46 -1.54
CA PHE A 25 -4.93 -1.72 -0.87
C PHE A 25 -6.17 -2.20 -0.13
N GLU A 26 -6.50 -3.48 -0.29
CA GLU A 26 -7.63 -4.11 0.40
C GLU A 26 -7.21 -5.45 0.96
N MET A 27 -7.94 -5.92 1.98
CA MET A 27 -7.75 -7.27 2.48
C MET A 27 -8.84 -8.18 1.94
N ASN A 28 -8.59 -9.49 1.94
CA ASN A 28 -9.59 -10.47 1.54
C ASN A 28 -10.75 -10.43 2.54
N ARG A 29 -11.99 -10.36 2.03
CA ARG A 29 -13.19 -10.30 2.87
C ARG A 29 -13.30 -11.47 3.84
N ASN A 30 -12.80 -12.64 3.44
CA ASN A 30 -12.82 -13.84 4.27
C ASN A 30 -11.75 -13.83 5.36
N GLN A 31 -10.85 -12.85 5.34
CA GLN A 31 -9.76 -12.73 6.32
C GLN A 31 -9.92 -11.49 7.20
N ILE A 32 -11.06 -10.82 7.12
CA ILE A 32 -11.34 -9.65 7.95
C ILE A 32 -11.46 -10.08 9.42
N ASN A 33 -10.80 -9.34 10.30
CA ASN A 33 -10.86 -9.55 11.74
C ASN A 33 -11.20 -8.24 12.44
N ASN A 34 -11.23 -8.24 13.76
CA ASN A 34 -11.60 -7.06 14.56
C ASN A 34 -10.40 -6.23 15.03
N LYS A 35 -9.28 -6.31 14.32
CA LYS A 35 -8.07 -5.53 14.64
C LYS A 35 -7.84 -4.46 13.59
N TYR A 36 -7.44 -3.27 14.03
CA TYR A 36 -7.05 -2.19 13.13
C TYR A 36 -5.71 -2.49 12.47
N LYS A 37 -4.77 -3.07 13.20
CA LYS A 37 -3.41 -3.31 12.69
C LYS A 37 -3.36 -4.60 11.87
N VAL A 38 -2.86 -4.47 10.65
CA VAL A 38 -2.64 -5.60 9.74
C VAL A 38 -1.19 -5.53 9.27
N THR A 39 -0.46 -6.61 9.44
CA THR A 39 0.95 -6.69 9.04
C THR A 39 1.10 -7.75 7.96
N TYR A 40 1.75 -7.37 6.86
CA TYR A 40 2.03 -8.28 5.76
C TYR A 40 3.53 -8.51 5.68
N ASN A 41 3.97 -9.74 5.97
CA ASN A 41 5.37 -10.14 5.85
C ASN A 41 5.55 -10.98 4.60
N PHE A 42 6.54 -10.63 3.77
CA PHE A 42 6.79 -11.30 2.50
C PHE A 42 8.19 -11.91 2.50
N GLU A 43 8.36 -12.99 1.74
CA GLU A 43 9.70 -13.42 1.37
C GLU A 43 10.29 -12.36 0.44
N LEU A 44 11.61 -12.23 0.42
CA LEU A 44 12.30 -11.22 -0.38
C LEU A 44 11.86 -11.24 -1.84
N LYS A 45 11.75 -12.44 -2.42
CA LYS A 45 11.32 -12.61 -3.81
C LYS A 45 9.94 -11.97 -4.05
N ASP A 46 9.00 -12.23 -3.15
CA ASP A 46 7.63 -11.72 -3.27
C ASP A 46 7.57 -10.23 -3.00
N PHE A 47 8.41 -9.75 -2.09
CA PHE A 47 8.50 -8.32 -1.78
C PHE A 47 9.01 -7.52 -2.99
N VAL A 48 10.00 -8.05 -3.70
CA VAL A 48 10.52 -7.43 -4.92
C VAL A 48 9.48 -7.47 -6.04
N GLU A 49 8.74 -8.58 -6.18
CA GLU A 49 7.64 -8.68 -7.16
C GLU A 49 6.56 -7.65 -6.86
N LEU A 50 6.22 -7.48 -5.59
CA LEU A 50 5.25 -6.48 -5.16
C LEU A 50 5.72 -5.07 -5.52
N TYR A 51 6.99 -4.75 -5.26
CA TYR A 51 7.57 -3.46 -5.64
C TYR A 51 7.44 -3.20 -7.14
N ASN A 52 7.85 -4.17 -7.95
CA ASN A 52 7.81 -4.03 -9.41
C ASN A 52 6.38 -3.85 -9.92
N TYR A 53 5.44 -4.58 -9.34
CA TYR A 53 4.04 -4.47 -9.71
C TYR A 53 3.47 -3.09 -9.35
N ILE A 54 3.72 -2.62 -8.14
CA ILE A 54 3.25 -1.31 -7.68
C ILE A 54 3.82 -0.20 -8.56
N LYS A 55 5.11 -0.26 -8.88
CA LYS A 55 5.75 0.71 -9.76
C LYS A 55 5.09 0.75 -11.14
N MET A 56 4.78 -0.40 -11.69
CA MET A 56 4.13 -0.52 -13.00
C MET A 56 2.73 0.11 -12.97
N ILE A 57 1.88 -0.26 -12.02
CA ILE A 57 0.51 0.25 -11.99
C ILE A 57 0.44 1.72 -11.59
N ALA A 58 1.39 2.20 -10.80
CA ALA A 58 1.46 3.61 -10.44
C ALA A 58 1.72 4.47 -11.68
N ASN A 59 2.58 4.00 -12.59
CA ASN A 59 2.82 4.70 -13.85
C ASN A 59 1.63 4.64 -14.80
N GLU A 60 0.74 3.67 -14.63
CA GLU A 60 -0.53 3.63 -15.36
C GLU A 60 -1.57 4.56 -14.73
N ALA A 61 -1.59 4.65 -13.41
CA ALA A 61 -2.58 5.45 -12.68
C ALA A 61 -2.34 6.95 -12.79
N TRP A 62 -1.07 7.37 -12.82
CA TRP A 62 -0.71 8.79 -12.86
C TRP A 62 0.28 9.10 -13.98
N THR A 63 0.03 10.19 -14.71
CA THR A 63 0.99 10.71 -15.69
C THR A 63 2.10 11.45 -14.95
N ASN A 64 3.33 11.40 -15.50
CA ASN A 64 4.48 12.12 -14.96
C ASN A 64 4.79 11.75 -13.50
N LEU A 65 4.57 10.50 -13.13
CA LEU A 65 4.94 10.01 -11.81
C LEU A 65 6.46 10.07 -11.66
N SER A 66 6.92 10.70 -10.59
CA SER A 66 8.35 10.86 -10.32
C SER A 66 8.65 10.52 -8.86
N PRO A 67 9.10 9.28 -8.59
CA PRO A 67 9.43 8.88 -7.22
C PRO A 67 10.49 9.81 -6.61
N LYS A 68 10.23 10.28 -5.39
CA LYS A 68 11.12 11.19 -4.68
C LYS A 68 10.90 11.10 -3.18
N GLU A 69 11.89 11.56 -2.42
CA GLU A 69 11.79 11.65 -0.97
C GLU A 69 10.58 12.46 -0.53
N ALA A 70 10.03 12.12 0.63
CA ALA A 70 8.92 12.87 1.21
C ALA A 70 9.33 14.31 1.51
N ASP A 71 8.41 15.25 1.27
CA ASP A 71 8.64 16.67 1.52
C ASP A 71 8.47 17.05 2.99
N SER A 72 7.77 16.25 3.76
CA SER A 72 7.49 16.54 5.18
C SER A 72 8.41 15.77 6.11
N LEU A 73 8.38 16.13 7.39
CA LEU A 73 9.06 15.37 8.43
C LEU A 73 8.34 14.03 8.60
N GLY A 74 8.90 13.00 8.04
CA GLY A 74 8.28 11.69 7.96
C GLY A 74 7.90 11.37 6.54
N SER A 75 7.08 10.37 6.33
CA SER A 75 6.67 9.94 4.99
C SER A 75 5.34 10.56 4.59
N ASP A 76 5.23 10.98 3.33
CA ASP A 76 3.99 11.54 2.80
C ASP A 76 2.87 10.52 2.77
N TYR A 77 3.21 9.22 2.73
CA TYR A 77 2.23 8.14 2.70
C TYR A 77 1.86 7.62 4.11
N TYR A 78 2.43 8.18 5.16
CA TYR A 78 2.17 7.65 6.52
C TYR A 78 0.69 7.65 6.87
N GLU A 79 -0.03 8.69 6.47
CA GLU A 79 -1.44 8.87 6.82
C GLU A 79 -2.25 9.27 5.59
N TYR A 80 -3.48 8.74 5.48
CA TYR A 80 -4.44 9.25 4.52
C TYR A 80 -5.81 9.40 5.16
N TYR A 81 -6.57 10.38 4.68
CA TYR A 81 -7.94 10.59 5.13
C TYR A 81 -8.91 9.98 4.13
N ASP A 82 -9.80 9.12 4.62
CA ASP A 82 -10.83 8.51 3.80
C ASP A 82 -12.13 9.29 3.95
N LYS A 83 -12.52 9.98 2.91
CA LYS A 83 -13.71 10.83 2.90
C LYS A 83 -15.00 10.06 3.13
N GLU A 84 -15.11 8.90 2.52
CA GLU A 84 -16.33 8.08 2.61
C GLU A 84 -16.52 7.53 4.00
N LEU A 85 -15.43 7.14 4.64
CA LEU A 85 -15.46 6.55 5.97
C LEU A 85 -15.30 7.59 7.08
N ASP A 86 -14.88 8.82 6.73
CA ASP A 86 -14.58 9.90 7.67
C ASP A 86 -13.62 9.47 8.77
N THR A 87 -12.57 8.74 8.37
CA THR A 87 -11.54 8.23 9.27
C THR A 87 -10.18 8.26 8.58
N ASN A 88 -9.12 8.07 9.34
CA ASN A 88 -7.76 8.02 8.81
C ASN A 88 -7.24 6.59 8.79
N GLY A 89 -6.46 6.29 7.73
CA GLY A 89 -5.66 5.08 7.67
C GLY A 89 -4.18 5.42 7.75
N TYR A 90 -3.36 4.44 8.13
CA TYR A 90 -1.92 4.64 8.31
C TYR A 90 -1.16 3.53 7.64
N LEU A 91 0.00 3.88 7.07
CA LEU A 91 0.84 2.94 6.34
C LEU A 91 2.31 3.18 6.67
N ARG A 92 3.02 2.11 6.97
CA ARG A 92 4.48 2.12 7.10
C ARG A 92 5.06 0.94 6.32
N ILE A 93 6.30 1.05 5.89
CA ILE A 93 6.99 0.00 5.19
C ILE A 93 8.34 -0.27 5.86
N GLY A 94 8.68 -1.52 6.03
CA GLY A 94 9.98 -1.97 6.51
C GLY A 94 10.53 -3.03 5.58
N LYS A 95 11.65 -3.64 5.94
CA LYS A 95 12.25 -4.67 5.11
C LYS A 95 11.32 -5.88 5.04
N ASN A 96 10.91 -6.22 3.83
CA ASN A 96 10.00 -7.34 3.54
C ASN A 96 8.64 -7.24 4.22
N THR A 97 8.27 -6.07 4.75
CA THR A 97 7.06 -5.95 5.59
C THR A 97 6.30 -4.67 5.30
N ILE A 98 4.98 -4.77 5.24
CA ILE A 98 4.08 -3.64 5.13
C ILE A 98 3.18 -3.63 6.37
N TYR A 99 3.13 -2.49 7.07
CA TYR A 99 2.33 -2.28 8.27
C TYR A 99 1.19 -1.32 7.94
N ILE A 100 -0.04 -1.74 8.22
CA ILE A 100 -1.22 -0.93 7.93
C ILE A 100 -2.11 -0.84 9.17
N ASP A 101 -2.57 0.38 9.50
CA ASP A 101 -3.67 0.59 10.44
C ASP A 101 -4.88 0.94 9.58
N ARG A 102 -5.89 0.07 9.60
CA ARG A 102 -7.08 0.21 8.76
C ARG A 102 -7.89 1.44 9.16
N PRO A 103 -8.55 2.10 8.17
CA PRO A 103 -9.42 3.25 8.50
C PRO A 103 -10.70 2.84 9.21
N THR A 104 -11.12 1.58 9.08
CA THR A 104 -12.35 1.08 9.69
C THR A 104 -12.24 -0.43 9.92
N LEU A 105 -12.99 -0.93 10.92
CA LEU A 105 -13.15 -2.37 11.13
C LEU A 105 -14.30 -2.96 10.32
N ASP A 106 -15.17 -2.12 9.77
CA ASP A 106 -16.39 -2.55 9.09
C ASP A 106 -16.20 -2.89 7.62
N GLY A 107 -15.04 -2.66 7.06
CA GLY A 107 -14.80 -2.91 5.66
C GLY A 107 -13.48 -3.61 5.41
N HIS A 108 -13.20 -3.83 4.14
CA HIS A 108 -11.99 -4.52 3.70
C HIS A 108 -10.92 -3.56 3.16
N LYS A 109 -11.22 -2.26 3.10
CA LYS A 109 -10.27 -1.24 2.64
C LYS A 109 -9.16 -1.04 3.66
N LEU A 110 -7.92 -1.05 3.18
CA LEU A 110 -6.74 -0.86 4.03
C LEU A 110 -6.15 0.54 3.87
N TYR A 111 -5.98 0.99 2.61
CA TYR A 111 -5.27 2.24 2.33
C TYR A 111 -5.54 2.69 0.91
N GLN A 112 -5.48 3.99 0.67
CA GLN A 112 -5.61 4.53 -0.68
C GLN A 112 -4.53 5.59 -0.93
N PHE A 113 -3.84 5.46 -2.06
CA PHE A 113 -2.79 6.39 -2.47
C PHE A 113 -3.32 7.47 -3.37
N ASN A 114 -2.76 8.67 -3.23
CA ASN A 114 -2.75 9.68 -4.28
C ASN A 114 -1.35 9.71 -4.91
N LYS A 115 -1.13 10.58 -5.90
CA LYS A 115 0.15 10.63 -6.61
C LYS A 115 1.31 10.95 -5.68
N LYS A 116 1.18 11.97 -4.83
CA LYS A 116 2.25 12.40 -3.93
C LYS A 116 2.63 11.30 -2.94
N LYS A 117 1.64 10.62 -2.36
CA LYS A 117 1.89 9.51 -1.44
C LYS A 117 2.58 8.35 -2.16
N MET A 118 2.17 8.06 -3.38
CA MET A 118 2.78 6.98 -4.15
C MET A 118 4.23 7.29 -4.52
N GLU A 119 4.54 8.53 -4.87
CA GLU A 119 5.92 8.91 -5.21
C GLU A 119 6.89 8.66 -4.07
N SER A 120 6.54 9.06 -2.85
CA SER A 120 7.41 8.82 -1.70
C SER A 120 7.41 7.35 -1.28
N PHE A 121 6.29 6.66 -1.44
CA PHE A 121 6.20 5.23 -1.13
C PHE A 121 7.12 4.40 -2.03
N ILE A 122 7.07 4.63 -3.34
CA ILE A 122 7.95 3.94 -4.29
C ILE A 122 9.41 4.23 -3.99
N TYR A 123 9.73 5.48 -3.65
CA TYR A 123 11.09 5.88 -3.32
C TYR A 123 11.65 5.07 -2.14
N ASP A 124 10.87 4.98 -1.06
CA ASP A 124 11.29 4.23 0.13
C ASP A 124 11.29 2.72 -0.14
N PHE A 125 10.31 2.21 -0.86
CA PHE A 125 10.19 0.80 -1.19
C PHE A 125 11.42 0.33 -1.97
N GLU A 126 11.84 1.10 -2.97
CA GLU A 126 13.02 0.76 -3.79
C GLU A 126 14.26 0.57 -2.92
N LYS A 127 14.49 1.46 -1.97
CA LYS A 127 15.64 1.34 -1.06
C LYS A 127 15.60 0.04 -0.26
N LEU A 128 14.43 -0.38 0.15
CA LEU A 128 14.26 -1.59 0.96
C LEU A 128 14.46 -2.87 0.14
N THR A 129 14.26 -2.81 -1.17
CA THR A 129 14.52 -3.98 -2.04
C THR A 129 16.00 -4.18 -2.33
N LYS A 130 16.83 -3.16 -2.11
CA LYS A 130 18.26 -3.18 -2.43
C LYS A 130 19.16 -3.51 -1.25
N SER A 131 18.62 -3.63 -0.07
CA SER A 131 19.42 -3.86 1.15
C SER A 131 19.71 -5.33 1.41
#